data_9c01b1f438be8f7f5f5c6dae1bcfab45
#
_entry.id   9c01b1f438be8f7f5f5c6dae1bcfab45
#
_cell.length_a   1.000
_cell.length_b   1.000
_cell.length_c   1.000
_cell.angle_alpha   90.00
_cell.angle_beta   90.00
_cell.angle_gamma   90.00
#
_symmetry.space_group_name_H-M   'P 1'
#
loop_
_entity.id
_entity.type
_entity.pdbx_description
1 polymer ?
#
loop_
_entity_poly.entity_id
_entity_poly.type
_entity_poly.pdbx_seq_one_letter_code
_entity_poly.pdbx_strand_id
1 'polypeptide(L)'
;MKSIVLFLSFMLLTLTNAFAQTNSDETIKQLSKDKWQWMANKDADKLAALFDEKCEFVHMGGTWGKAREVDIIKAGFIWYKQAEVYSTNVKFYGNTAILLSDIDLVAQVGGNVVTNPFMVTEVYVLENNTWKMAQLTFSHLSRPVKLKQ
;
A
#
# COMPACT_ATOMS: atom_id res chain seq x y z
N MET A 1 -12.12 9.33 47.25
CA MET A 1 -12.17 10.22 46.07
C MET A 1 -10.91 10.22 45.23
N LYS A 2 -9.68 10.19 45.80
CA LYS A 2 -8.41 10.18 45.01
C LYS A 2 -8.23 8.91 44.15
N SER A 3 -8.69 7.75 44.61
CA SER A 3 -8.55 6.48 43.86
C SER A 3 -9.44 6.37 42.61
N ILE A 4 -10.61 7.00 42.62
CA ILE A 4 -11.56 7.01 41.50
C ILE A 4 -11.03 7.86 40.35
N VAL A 5 -10.39 9.00 40.67
CA VAL A 5 -9.79 9.88 39.66
C VAL A 5 -8.63 9.22 38.94
N LEU A 6 -7.81 8.41 39.64
CA LEU A 6 -6.69 7.68 39.06
C LEU A 6 -7.17 6.60 38.12
N PHE A 7 -8.28 5.92 38.44
CA PHE A 7 -8.85 4.86 37.58
C PHE A 7 -9.46 5.42 36.29
N LEU A 8 -10.13 6.58 36.37
CA LEU A 8 -10.66 7.25 35.18
C LEU A 8 -9.57 7.80 34.28
N SER A 9 -8.45 8.30 34.84
CA SER A 9 -7.30 8.79 34.05
C SER A 9 -6.61 7.65 33.30
N PHE A 10 -6.48 6.47 33.92
CA PHE A 10 -5.89 5.29 33.28
C PHE A 10 -6.77 4.72 32.17
N MET A 11 -8.11 4.75 32.36
CA MET A 11 -9.07 4.30 31.36
C MET A 11 -9.12 5.24 30.13
N LEU A 12 -8.91 6.56 30.34
CA LEU A 12 -8.87 7.54 29.25
C LEU A 12 -7.61 7.36 28.38
N LEU A 13 -6.46 7.03 28.97
CA LEU A 13 -5.21 6.78 28.22
C LEU A 13 -5.28 5.54 27.32
N THR A 14 -5.98 4.49 27.72
CA THR A 14 -6.12 3.27 26.91
C THR A 14 -7.04 3.48 25.72
N LEU A 15 -8.08 4.31 25.85
CA LEU A 15 -9.01 4.62 24.78
C LEU A 15 -8.34 5.45 23.66
N THR A 16 -7.46 6.40 24.01
CA THR A 16 -6.79 7.24 23.01
C THR A 16 -5.84 6.43 22.10
N ASN A 17 -5.18 5.43 22.64
CA ASN A 17 -4.30 4.56 21.83
C ASN A 17 -5.08 3.66 20.85
N ALA A 18 -6.26 3.18 21.24
CA ALA A 18 -7.10 2.38 20.37
C ALA A 18 -7.65 3.19 19.19
N PHE A 19 -8.07 4.41 19.42
CA PHE A 19 -8.54 5.32 18.36
C PHE A 19 -7.41 5.76 17.42
N ALA A 20 -6.20 6.01 17.94
CA ALA A 20 -5.05 6.36 17.12
C ALA A 20 -4.64 5.21 16.16
N GLN A 21 -4.66 3.97 16.67
CA GLN A 21 -4.33 2.79 15.86
C GLN A 21 -5.35 2.58 14.73
N THR A 22 -6.65 2.70 15.01
CA THR A 22 -7.70 2.56 13.99
C THR A 22 -7.59 3.61 12.90
N ASN A 23 -7.35 4.88 13.27
CA ASN A 23 -7.14 5.94 12.29
C ASN A 23 -5.91 5.72 11.42
N SER A 24 -4.84 5.14 11.98
CA SER A 24 -3.62 4.83 11.23
C SER A 24 -3.82 3.70 10.23
N ASP A 25 -4.55 2.63 10.59
CA ASP A 25 -4.90 1.53 9.69
C ASP A 25 -5.69 2.03 8.47
N GLU A 26 -6.74 2.81 8.71
CA GLU A 26 -7.57 3.37 7.64
C GLU A 26 -6.78 4.34 6.76
N THR A 27 -5.85 5.11 7.33
CA THR A 27 -4.96 6.00 6.56
C THR A 27 -4.11 5.20 5.58
N ILE A 28 -3.47 4.11 6.02
CA ILE A 28 -2.64 3.27 5.16
C ILE A 28 -3.46 2.55 4.09
N LYS A 29 -4.65 2.03 4.45
CA LYS A 29 -5.57 1.41 3.48
C LYS A 29 -6.03 2.41 2.42
N GLN A 30 -6.32 3.66 2.82
CA GLN A 30 -6.70 4.70 1.88
C GLN A 30 -5.56 5.07 0.94
N LEU A 31 -4.32 5.23 1.46
CA LEU A 31 -3.15 5.48 0.63
C LEU A 31 -2.91 4.36 -0.40
N SER A 32 -3.08 3.11 0.02
CA SER A 32 -2.99 1.95 -0.90
C SER A 32 -4.05 2.02 -1.99
N LYS A 33 -5.31 2.33 -1.63
CA LYS A 33 -6.40 2.49 -2.59
C LYS A 33 -6.13 3.64 -3.57
N ASP A 34 -5.69 4.78 -3.07
CA ASP A 34 -5.36 5.94 -3.89
C ASP A 34 -4.19 5.62 -4.83
N LYS A 35 -3.16 4.94 -4.35
CA LYS A 35 -2.03 4.47 -5.16
C LYS A 35 -2.51 3.61 -6.34
N TRP A 36 -3.38 2.63 -6.12
CA TRP A 36 -3.90 1.80 -7.21
C TRP A 36 -4.68 2.63 -8.24
N GLN A 37 -5.45 3.61 -7.77
CA GLN A 37 -6.17 4.53 -8.66
C GLN A 37 -5.20 5.40 -9.47
N TRP A 38 -4.13 5.93 -8.84
CA TRP A 38 -3.11 6.72 -9.54
C TRP A 38 -2.32 5.87 -10.55
N MET A 39 -2.03 4.62 -10.22
CA MET A 39 -1.41 3.67 -11.16
C MET A 39 -2.33 3.39 -12.37
N ALA A 40 -3.62 3.19 -12.14
CA ALA A 40 -4.59 2.98 -13.21
C ALA A 40 -4.72 4.20 -14.13
N ASN A 41 -4.66 5.40 -13.56
CA ASN A 41 -4.73 6.67 -14.29
C ASN A 41 -3.37 7.13 -14.85
N LYS A 42 -2.28 6.42 -14.55
CA LYS A 42 -0.89 6.81 -14.88
C LYS A 42 -0.53 8.20 -14.34
N ASP A 43 -1.04 8.54 -13.15
CA ASP A 43 -0.79 9.80 -12.47
C ASP A 43 0.62 9.79 -11.84
N ALA A 44 1.62 9.97 -12.70
CA ALA A 44 3.02 9.86 -12.34
C ALA A 44 3.45 10.86 -11.26
N ASP A 45 2.85 12.05 -11.24
CA ASP A 45 3.20 13.11 -10.28
C ASP A 45 2.76 12.74 -8.87
N LYS A 46 1.53 12.20 -8.70
CA LYS A 46 1.04 11.72 -7.39
C LYS A 46 1.81 10.51 -6.91
N LEU A 47 2.16 9.59 -7.81
CA LEU A 47 2.98 8.43 -7.48
C LEU A 47 4.39 8.85 -7.06
N ALA A 48 5.03 9.77 -7.78
CA ALA A 48 6.33 10.32 -7.40
C ALA A 48 6.30 11.03 -6.04
N ALA A 49 5.19 11.69 -5.70
CA ALA A 49 5.01 12.31 -4.39
C ALA A 49 4.83 11.30 -3.26
N LEU A 50 4.15 10.17 -3.53
CA LEU A 50 3.96 9.09 -2.56
C LEU A 50 5.24 8.29 -2.31
N PHE A 51 5.98 7.97 -3.37
CA PHE A 51 7.16 7.09 -3.27
C PHE A 51 8.33 7.81 -2.59
N ASP A 52 8.93 7.14 -1.61
CA ASP A 52 10.20 7.58 -1.01
C ASP A 52 11.33 7.57 -2.05
N GLU A 53 12.37 8.37 -1.86
CA GLU A 53 13.52 8.43 -2.79
C GLU A 53 14.27 7.08 -2.88
N LYS A 54 14.22 6.29 -1.80
CA LYS A 54 14.85 4.96 -1.71
C LYS A 54 13.85 3.83 -1.96
N CYS A 55 12.63 4.17 -2.44
CA CYS A 55 11.60 3.17 -2.69
C CYS A 55 12.06 2.13 -3.70
N GLU A 56 11.82 0.86 -3.38
CA GLU A 56 12.11 -0.26 -4.27
C GLU A 56 10.84 -1.01 -4.68
N PHE A 57 10.81 -1.41 -5.94
CA PHE A 57 9.73 -2.14 -6.57
C PHE A 57 10.21 -3.52 -6.98
N VAL A 58 9.63 -4.56 -6.38
CA VAL A 58 9.99 -5.96 -6.66
C VAL A 58 8.89 -6.60 -7.49
N HIS A 59 9.17 -6.80 -8.76
CA HIS A 59 8.28 -7.44 -9.73
C HIS A 59 8.73 -8.86 -10.05
N MET A 60 7.88 -9.67 -10.68
CA MET A 60 8.25 -11.01 -11.14
C MET A 60 9.44 -10.99 -12.10
N GLY A 61 9.58 -9.93 -12.89
CA GLY A 61 10.63 -9.80 -13.93
C GLY A 61 11.86 -9.01 -13.51
N GLY A 62 11.90 -8.45 -12.29
CA GLY A 62 13.05 -7.66 -11.82
C GLY A 62 12.74 -6.68 -10.70
N THR A 63 13.78 -6.02 -10.23
CA THR A 63 13.70 -5.03 -9.16
C THR A 63 14.32 -3.72 -9.63
N TRP A 64 13.70 -2.59 -9.26
CA TRP A 64 14.18 -1.26 -9.58
C TRP A 64 13.63 -0.19 -8.63
N GLY A 65 14.29 0.97 -8.62
CA GLY A 65 13.92 2.10 -7.77
C GLY A 65 12.85 3.01 -8.37
N LYS A 66 12.50 4.04 -7.59
CA LYS A 66 11.45 5.03 -7.83
C LYS A 66 11.46 5.63 -9.24
N ALA A 67 12.59 6.18 -9.67
CA ALA A 67 12.66 6.91 -10.94
C ALA A 67 12.20 6.03 -12.11
N ARG A 68 12.71 4.79 -12.17
CA ARG A 68 12.34 3.84 -13.21
C ARG A 68 10.88 3.42 -13.15
N GLU A 69 10.33 3.19 -11.94
CA GLU A 69 8.91 2.84 -11.79
C GLU A 69 8.00 3.95 -12.29
N VAL A 70 8.28 5.20 -11.91
CA VAL A 70 7.50 6.37 -12.35
C VAL A 70 7.55 6.51 -13.88
N ASP A 71 8.73 6.35 -14.49
CA ASP A 71 8.90 6.42 -15.96
C ASP A 71 8.15 5.29 -16.67
N ILE A 72 8.21 4.05 -16.15
CA ILE A 72 7.52 2.88 -16.69
C ILE A 72 6.00 3.07 -16.68
N ILE A 73 5.45 3.60 -15.57
CA ILE A 73 4.01 3.86 -15.43
C ILE A 73 3.59 4.99 -16.37
N LYS A 74 4.33 6.10 -16.37
CA LYS A 74 4.07 7.26 -17.23
C LYS A 74 4.06 6.88 -18.71
N ALA A 75 5.02 6.08 -19.14
CA ALA A 75 5.11 5.58 -20.50
C ALA A 75 4.05 4.51 -20.82
N GLY A 76 3.43 3.92 -19.81
CA GLY A 76 2.48 2.81 -19.98
C GLY A 76 3.12 1.48 -20.37
N PHE A 77 4.43 1.32 -20.13
CA PHE A 77 5.14 0.07 -20.40
C PHE A 77 4.65 -1.05 -19.48
N ILE A 78 4.40 -0.69 -18.20
CA ILE A 78 3.54 -1.44 -17.30
C ILE A 78 2.39 -0.52 -16.92
N TRP A 79 1.17 -0.92 -17.25
CA TRP A 79 -0.03 -0.18 -16.90
C TRP A 79 -0.90 -1.04 -15.98
N TYR A 80 -0.98 -0.66 -14.72
CA TYR A 80 -1.78 -1.31 -13.67
C TYR A 80 -3.25 -0.88 -13.82
N LYS A 81 -4.00 -1.56 -14.69
CA LYS A 81 -5.34 -1.12 -15.11
C LYS A 81 -6.40 -1.24 -14.02
N GLN A 82 -6.33 -2.33 -13.25
CA GLN A 82 -7.29 -2.61 -12.17
C GLN A 82 -6.65 -3.54 -11.14
N ALA A 83 -6.74 -3.17 -9.88
CA ALA A 83 -6.44 -4.05 -8.75
C ALA A 83 -7.74 -4.36 -8.01
N GLU A 84 -8.19 -5.60 -8.10
CA GLU A 84 -9.33 -6.10 -7.32
C GLU A 84 -8.82 -6.62 -5.99
N VAL A 85 -9.10 -5.88 -4.91
CA VAL A 85 -8.58 -6.16 -3.57
C VAL A 85 -9.59 -6.98 -2.78
N TYR A 86 -9.23 -8.20 -2.40
CA TYR A 86 -10.10 -9.13 -1.65
C TYR A 86 -9.92 -9.02 -0.15
N SER A 87 -8.71 -8.77 0.30
CA SER A 87 -8.40 -8.57 1.71
C SER A 87 -7.18 -7.69 1.91
N THR A 88 -7.16 -6.98 3.02
CA THR A 88 -6.01 -6.19 3.47
C THR A 88 -5.72 -6.46 4.94
N ASN A 89 -4.44 -6.45 5.30
CA ASN A 89 -3.98 -6.51 6.68
C ASN A 89 -2.87 -5.48 6.88
N VAL A 90 -3.00 -4.62 7.88
CA VAL A 90 -2.01 -3.59 8.22
C VAL A 90 -1.36 -3.93 9.56
N LYS A 91 -0.05 -3.77 9.66
CA LYS A 91 0.72 -3.91 10.90
C LYS A 91 1.68 -2.73 11.04
N PHE A 92 1.79 -2.20 12.26
CA PHE A 92 2.68 -1.08 12.57
C PHE A 92 3.89 -1.53 13.39
N TYR A 93 5.05 -0.99 13.05
CA TYR A 93 6.32 -1.19 13.74
C TYR A 93 6.99 0.18 13.90
N GLY A 94 6.69 0.88 15.00
CA GLY A 94 7.12 2.27 15.20
C GLY A 94 6.55 3.19 14.13
N ASN A 95 7.40 3.83 13.36
CA ASN A 95 7.04 4.71 12.25
C ASN A 95 6.87 3.98 10.90
N THR A 96 6.83 2.65 10.92
CA THR A 96 6.69 1.83 9.70
C THR A 96 5.37 1.09 9.71
N ALA A 97 4.64 1.13 8.60
CA ALA A 97 3.45 0.35 8.36
C ALA A 97 3.72 -0.67 7.24
N ILE A 98 3.29 -1.92 7.45
CA ILE A 98 3.31 -2.96 6.43
C ILE A 98 1.88 -3.33 6.12
N LEU A 99 1.48 -3.17 4.85
CA LEU A 99 0.18 -3.57 4.34
C LEU A 99 0.34 -4.78 3.42
N LEU A 100 -0.43 -5.83 3.70
CA LEU A 100 -0.55 -7.00 2.83
C LEU A 100 -1.93 -6.99 2.18
N SER A 101 -1.97 -7.24 0.87
CA SER A 101 -3.23 -7.33 0.11
C SER A 101 -3.26 -8.58 -0.76
N ASP A 102 -4.32 -9.41 -0.64
CA ASP A 102 -4.66 -10.43 -1.64
C ASP A 102 -5.44 -9.75 -2.75
N ILE A 103 -4.89 -9.73 -3.97
CA ILE A 103 -5.48 -9.06 -5.13
C ILE A 103 -5.48 -9.95 -6.37
N ASP A 104 -6.38 -9.63 -7.31
CA ASP A 104 -6.18 -9.92 -8.73
C ASP A 104 -5.81 -8.61 -9.44
N LEU A 105 -4.72 -8.62 -10.16
CA LEU A 105 -4.21 -7.47 -10.89
C LEU A 105 -4.37 -7.65 -12.39
N VAL A 106 -5.17 -6.79 -13.00
CA VAL A 106 -5.21 -6.63 -14.46
C VAL A 106 -4.17 -5.59 -14.85
N ALA A 107 -3.18 -6.01 -15.59
CA ALA A 107 -2.13 -5.11 -16.06
C ALA A 107 -1.86 -5.30 -17.56
N GLN A 108 -1.38 -4.25 -18.21
CA GLN A 108 -0.77 -4.35 -19.54
C GLN A 108 0.75 -4.33 -19.36
N VAL A 109 1.44 -5.33 -19.89
CA VAL A 109 2.90 -5.47 -19.81
C VAL A 109 3.44 -5.71 -21.22
N GLY A 110 4.28 -4.81 -21.71
CA GLY A 110 4.83 -4.93 -23.06
C GLY A 110 3.75 -5.03 -24.16
N GLY A 111 2.62 -4.36 -23.98
CA GLY A 111 1.49 -4.38 -24.92
C GLY A 111 0.45 -5.47 -24.67
N ASN A 112 0.74 -6.49 -23.86
CA ASN A 112 -0.16 -7.61 -23.58
C ASN A 112 -0.93 -7.37 -22.28
N VAL A 113 -2.24 -7.60 -22.29
CA VAL A 113 -3.06 -7.57 -21.08
C VAL A 113 -3.00 -8.92 -20.39
N VAL A 114 -2.63 -8.90 -19.11
CA VAL A 114 -2.52 -10.09 -18.25
C VAL A 114 -3.31 -9.88 -16.97
N THR A 115 -3.80 -10.97 -16.38
CA THR A 115 -4.44 -10.95 -15.07
C THR A 115 -3.76 -11.99 -14.19
N ASN A 116 -3.21 -11.53 -13.07
CA ASN A 116 -2.49 -12.40 -12.15
C ASN A 116 -2.95 -12.19 -10.70
N PRO A 117 -3.05 -13.27 -9.90
CA PRO A 117 -3.30 -13.18 -8.47
C PRO A 117 -1.99 -12.91 -7.72
N PHE A 118 -2.01 -11.92 -6.83
CA PHE A 118 -0.85 -11.56 -6.02
C PHE A 118 -1.18 -11.42 -4.54
N MET A 119 -0.22 -11.77 -3.69
CA MET A 119 -0.05 -11.16 -2.39
C MET A 119 0.89 -9.97 -2.58
N VAL A 120 0.36 -8.76 -2.41
CA VAL A 120 1.14 -7.53 -2.50
C VAL A 120 1.56 -7.09 -1.12
N THR A 121 2.85 -6.80 -0.96
CA THR A 121 3.41 -6.19 0.24
C THR A 121 3.75 -4.74 -0.06
N GLU A 122 3.17 -3.84 0.72
CA GLU A 122 3.44 -2.41 0.70
C GLU A 122 4.07 -2.02 2.03
N VAL A 123 5.24 -1.38 1.99
CA VAL A 123 5.89 -0.83 3.17
C VAL A 123 5.82 0.68 3.11
N TYR A 124 5.26 1.28 4.16
CA TYR A 124 5.18 2.73 4.33
C TYR A 124 6.02 3.17 5.51
N VAL A 125 6.67 4.31 5.41
CA VAL A 125 7.39 4.97 6.50
C VAL A 125 6.82 6.35 6.77
N LEU A 126 6.68 6.69 8.05
CA LEU A 126 6.21 8.00 8.48
C LEU A 126 7.41 8.93 8.69
N GLU A 127 7.55 9.93 7.84
CA GLU A 127 8.58 10.95 7.89
C GLU A 127 7.95 12.34 7.88
N ASN A 128 8.30 13.18 8.83
CA ASN A 128 7.76 14.54 8.96
C ASN A 128 6.22 14.60 8.88
N ASN A 129 5.54 13.69 9.60
CA ASN A 129 4.07 13.53 9.60
C ASN A 129 3.46 13.18 8.22
N THR A 130 4.25 12.67 7.29
CA THR A 130 3.80 12.25 5.97
C THR A 130 4.19 10.80 5.73
N TRP A 131 3.23 9.96 5.36
CA TRP A 131 3.49 8.59 4.95
C TRP A 131 4.07 8.56 3.55
N LYS A 132 5.21 7.87 3.39
CA LYS A 132 5.87 7.60 2.11
C LYS A 132 5.96 6.10 1.91
N MET A 133 5.77 5.65 0.67
CA MET A 133 5.98 4.24 0.33
C MET A 133 7.47 3.96 0.15
N ALA A 134 8.00 3.00 0.93
CA ALA A 134 9.39 2.58 0.90
C ALA A 134 9.61 1.33 0.06
N GLN A 135 8.57 0.49 -0.11
CA GLN A 135 8.67 -0.73 -0.92
C GLN A 135 7.29 -1.19 -1.42
N LEU A 136 7.29 -1.75 -2.63
CA LEU A 136 6.17 -2.47 -3.22
C LEU A 136 6.67 -3.80 -3.79
N THR A 137 6.11 -4.92 -3.31
CA THR A 137 6.51 -6.27 -3.74
C THR A 137 5.32 -7.08 -4.19
N PHE A 138 5.45 -7.74 -5.33
CA PHE A 138 4.46 -8.63 -5.93
C PHE A 138 4.87 -10.10 -5.75
N SER A 139 4.16 -10.83 -4.89
CA SER A 139 4.33 -12.28 -4.74
C SER A 139 3.19 -13.00 -5.46
N HIS A 140 3.50 -13.67 -6.57
CA HIS A 140 2.49 -14.40 -7.35
C HIS A 140 1.90 -15.54 -6.52
N LEU A 141 0.56 -15.63 -6.47
CA LEU A 141 -0.15 -16.69 -5.76
C LEU A 141 -0.45 -17.85 -6.70
N SER A 142 -0.40 -19.08 -6.16
CA SER A 142 -0.76 -20.30 -6.91
C SER A 142 -2.28 -20.50 -7.05
N ARG A 143 -3.10 -19.72 -6.32
CA ARG A 143 -4.56 -19.77 -6.45
C ARG A 143 -5.01 -19.27 -7.83
N PRO A 144 -6.17 -19.72 -8.34
CA PRO A 144 -6.74 -19.16 -9.56
C PRO A 144 -7.14 -17.68 -9.40
N VAL A 145 -7.25 -16.97 -10.53
CA VAL A 145 -7.87 -15.66 -10.61
C VAL A 145 -9.33 -15.76 -10.16
N LYS A 146 -9.78 -14.86 -9.29
CA LYS A 146 -11.15 -14.79 -8.77
C LYS A 146 -11.99 -13.76 -9.53
N LEU A 147 -11.33 -12.78 -10.17
CA LEU A 147 -11.99 -11.74 -10.97
C LEU A 147 -12.76 -12.40 -12.12
N LYS A 148 -14.07 -12.16 -12.16
CA LYS A 148 -14.89 -12.62 -13.29
C LYS A 148 -14.63 -11.71 -14.50
N GLN A 149 -14.23 -12.32 -15.60
CA GLN A 149 -14.04 -11.65 -16.89
C GLN A 149 -15.40 -11.38 -17.56
#